data_4bcaf240f9c604e4109a04d611c82102
#
_entry.id   4bcaf240f9c604e4109a04d611c82102
#
_cell.length_a   1.000
_cell.length_b   1.000
_cell.length_c   1.000
_cell.angle_alpha   90.00
_cell.angle_beta   90.00
_cell.angle_gamma   90.00
#
_symmetry.space_group_name_H-M   'P 1'
#
loop_
_entity.id
_entity.type
_entity.pdbx_description
1 polymer ?
#
loop_
_entity_poly.entity_id
_entity_poly.type
_entity_poly.pdbx_seq_one_letter_code
_entity_poly.pdbx_strand_id
1 'polypeptide(L)'
;MREVIHMPVSGVGNGAQPVMSFNYGAKEYGRVKQTIRYTAVILLVYTLFAWGMTMLFPNQFVIIFNKDAELLPLTVKSMHIYFFGFFFMAFQFTGQTTFQALGKSKQAIFFSMLRKVIIVVPLTFLLPMIPEIGVTGVFLAEPISNLIGGLACFITMYVTVYRKLEV
;
A
#
# COMPACT_ATOMS: atom_id res chain seq x y z
N MET A 1 -6.69 13.17 -4.33
CA MET A 1 -5.65 12.56 -5.18
C MET A 1 -5.34 11.11 -4.79
N ARG A 2 -4.89 10.83 -3.56
CA ARG A 2 -4.58 9.46 -3.09
C ARG A 2 -5.69 8.45 -3.36
N GLU A 3 -6.92 8.77 -3.02
CA GLU A 3 -8.07 7.87 -3.18
C GLU A 3 -8.31 7.45 -4.64
N VAL A 4 -8.15 8.38 -5.58
CA VAL A 4 -8.30 8.08 -7.02
C VAL A 4 -7.27 7.03 -7.46
N ILE A 5 -6.01 7.19 -7.04
CA ILE A 5 -4.94 6.23 -7.36
C ILE A 5 -5.14 4.89 -6.61
N HIS A 6 -5.80 4.92 -5.45
CA HIS A 6 -6.07 3.74 -4.63
C HIS A 6 -7.25 2.90 -5.12
N MET A 7 -8.22 3.48 -5.82
CA MET A 7 -9.41 2.76 -6.30
C MET A 7 -9.10 1.51 -7.14
N PRO A 8 -8.21 1.57 -8.16
CA PRO A 8 -7.86 0.37 -8.93
C PRO A 8 -7.15 -0.70 -8.10
N VAL A 9 -6.34 -0.30 -7.12
CA VAL A 9 -5.68 -1.23 -6.18
C VAL A 9 -6.73 -2.02 -5.39
N SER A 10 -7.72 -1.33 -4.85
CA SER A 10 -8.85 -1.94 -4.15
C SER A 10 -9.69 -2.82 -5.06
N GLY A 11 -9.92 -2.39 -6.30
CA GLY A 11 -10.66 -3.17 -7.31
C GLY A 11 -10.00 -4.50 -7.62
N VAL A 12 -8.68 -4.51 -7.85
CA VAL A 12 -7.91 -5.75 -8.07
C VAL A 12 -7.96 -6.65 -6.84
N GLY A 13 -7.80 -6.09 -5.63
CA GLY A 13 -7.89 -6.85 -4.38
C GLY A 13 -9.26 -7.50 -4.19
N ASN A 14 -10.32 -6.73 -4.37
CA ASN A 14 -11.70 -7.21 -4.24
C ASN A 14 -12.05 -8.29 -5.29
N GLY A 15 -11.53 -8.17 -6.50
CA GLY A 15 -11.70 -9.19 -7.54
C GLY A 15 -10.90 -10.46 -7.27
N ALA A 16 -9.70 -10.36 -6.73
CA ALA A 16 -8.84 -11.50 -6.43
C ALA A 16 -9.31 -12.28 -5.18
N GLN A 17 -9.93 -11.60 -4.21
CA GLN A 17 -10.35 -12.20 -2.95
C GLN A 17 -11.30 -13.39 -3.12
N PRO A 18 -12.42 -13.33 -3.86
CA PRO A 18 -13.32 -14.47 -4.06
C PRO A 18 -12.63 -15.62 -4.81
N VAL A 19 -11.75 -15.32 -5.79
CA VAL A 19 -10.98 -16.33 -6.51
C VAL A 19 -10.08 -17.12 -5.56
N MET A 20 -9.35 -16.42 -4.67
CA MET A 20 -8.52 -17.06 -3.67
C MET A 20 -9.35 -17.90 -2.69
N SER A 21 -10.46 -17.34 -2.18
CA SER A 21 -11.35 -18.01 -1.22
C SER A 21 -11.96 -19.30 -1.78
N PHE A 22 -12.46 -19.23 -3.01
CA PHE A 22 -13.07 -20.39 -3.67
C PHE A 22 -12.05 -21.51 -3.89
N ASN A 23 -10.90 -21.20 -4.48
CA ASN A 23 -9.86 -22.20 -4.74
C ASN A 23 -9.26 -22.74 -3.43
N TYR A 24 -9.18 -21.94 -2.38
CA TYR A 24 -8.73 -22.41 -1.06
C TYR A 24 -9.73 -23.39 -0.44
N GLY A 25 -11.04 -23.12 -0.52
CA GLY A 25 -12.08 -24.04 -0.09
C GLY A 25 -12.11 -25.33 -0.89
N ALA A 26 -11.80 -25.27 -2.18
CA ALA A 26 -11.68 -26.43 -3.06
C ALA A 26 -10.36 -27.20 -2.88
N LYS A 27 -9.47 -26.75 -1.99
CA LYS A 27 -8.11 -27.30 -1.76
C LYS A 27 -7.17 -27.24 -2.99
N GLU A 28 -7.51 -26.38 -3.96
CA GLU A 28 -6.72 -26.11 -5.16
C GLU A 28 -5.59 -25.10 -4.85
N TYR A 29 -4.64 -25.51 -4.01
CA TYR A 29 -3.60 -24.60 -3.47
C TYR A 29 -2.68 -24.03 -4.55
N GLY A 30 -2.46 -24.76 -5.64
CA GLY A 30 -1.70 -24.27 -6.80
C GLY A 30 -2.35 -23.04 -7.42
N ARG A 31 -3.67 -23.05 -7.59
CA ARG A 31 -4.44 -21.88 -8.10
C ARG A 31 -4.44 -20.73 -7.12
N VAL A 32 -4.49 -20.99 -5.82
CA VAL A 32 -4.36 -19.94 -4.79
C VAL A 32 -3.01 -19.25 -4.90
N LYS A 33 -1.90 -20.00 -4.97
CA LYS A 33 -0.55 -19.44 -5.16
C LYS A 33 -0.44 -18.61 -6.44
N GLN A 34 -1.01 -19.11 -7.52
CA GLN A 34 -1.01 -18.39 -8.81
C GLN A 34 -1.78 -17.08 -8.71
N THR A 35 -2.96 -17.07 -8.07
CA THR A 35 -3.76 -15.86 -7.87
C THR A 35 -3.02 -14.85 -7.00
N ILE A 36 -2.37 -15.28 -5.90
CA ILE A 36 -1.55 -14.40 -5.05
C ILE A 36 -0.43 -13.75 -5.87
N ARG A 37 0.28 -14.55 -6.69
CA ARG A 37 1.36 -14.07 -7.54
C ARG A 37 0.88 -13.04 -8.57
N TYR A 38 -0.21 -13.32 -9.27
CA TYR A 38 -0.78 -12.38 -10.25
C TYR A 38 -1.26 -11.09 -9.58
N THR A 39 -1.95 -11.19 -8.44
CA THR A 39 -2.36 -10.02 -7.65
C THR A 39 -1.16 -9.18 -7.27
N ALA A 40 -0.09 -9.79 -6.75
CA ALA A 40 1.13 -9.07 -6.37
C ALA A 40 1.77 -8.35 -7.58
N VAL A 41 1.90 -9.04 -8.71
CA VAL A 41 2.51 -8.46 -9.93
C VAL A 41 1.66 -7.32 -10.48
N ILE A 42 0.35 -7.52 -10.62
CA ILE A 42 -0.56 -6.49 -11.14
C ILE A 42 -0.53 -5.25 -10.25
N LEU A 43 -0.64 -5.42 -8.92
CA LEU A 43 -0.58 -4.31 -7.98
C LEU A 43 0.77 -3.61 -8.00
N LEU A 44 1.87 -4.34 -8.08
CA LEU A 44 3.21 -3.77 -8.14
C LEU A 44 3.42 -2.96 -9.42
N VAL A 45 3.06 -3.51 -10.58
CA VAL A 45 3.17 -2.83 -11.88
C VAL A 45 2.31 -1.56 -11.89
N TYR A 46 1.07 -1.66 -11.42
CA TYR A 46 0.17 -0.50 -11.35
C TYR A 46 0.70 0.58 -10.41
N THR A 47 1.12 0.21 -9.20
CA THR A 47 1.61 1.19 -8.20
C THR A 47 2.94 1.81 -8.62
N LEU A 48 3.82 1.08 -9.30
CA LEU A 48 5.03 1.63 -9.92
C LEU A 48 4.69 2.61 -11.04
N PHE A 49 3.74 2.28 -11.90
CA PHE A 49 3.25 3.17 -12.95
C PHE A 49 2.66 4.45 -12.35
N ALA A 50 1.75 4.34 -11.37
CA ALA A 50 1.14 5.47 -10.69
C ALA A 50 2.18 6.33 -9.97
N TRP A 51 3.15 5.69 -9.30
CA TRP A 51 4.28 6.38 -8.67
C TRP A 51 5.11 7.14 -9.71
N GLY A 52 5.48 6.51 -10.81
CA GLY A 52 6.24 7.15 -11.89
C GLY A 52 5.50 8.36 -12.48
N MET A 53 4.20 8.22 -12.74
CA MET A 53 3.38 9.33 -13.23
C MET A 53 3.34 10.50 -12.24
N THR A 54 3.18 10.24 -10.94
CA THR A 54 3.16 11.30 -9.92
C THR A 54 4.52 11.95 -9.71
N MET A 55 5.62 11.23 -9.95
CA MET A 55 6.99 11.77 -9.86
C MET A 55 7.38 12.58 -11.11
N LEU A 56 6.97 12.14 -12.30
CA LEU A 56 7.33 12.79 -13.57
C LEU A 56 6.45 14.01 -13.88
N PHE A 57 5.18 13.97 -13.48
CA PHE A 57 4.20 15.00 -13.82
C PHE A 57 3.50 15.61 -12.60
N PRO A 58 4.21 16.01 -11.53
CA PRO A 58 3.60 16.46 -10.29
C PRO A 58 2.74 17.73 -10.46
N ASN A 59 3.20 18.66 -11.30
CA ASN A 59 2.49 19.94 -11.54
C ASN A 59 1.11 19.70 -12.16
N GLN A 60 1.01 18.80 -13.15
CA GLN A 60 -0.25 18.48 -13.81
C GLN A 60 -1.26 17.89 -12.82
N PHE A 61 -0.79 16.99 -11.96
CA PHE A 61 -1.63 16.41 -10.92
C PHE A 61 -2.08 17.43 -9.88
N VAL A 62 -1.21 18.36 -9.45
CA VAL A 62 -1.58 19.39 -8.49
C VAL A 62 -2.59 20.38 -9.08
N ILE A 63 -2.41 20.84 -10.32
CA ILE A 63 -3.28 21.81 -10.99
C ILE A 63 -4.73 21.29 -11.14
N ILE A 64 -4.91 19.97 -11.30
CA ILE A 64 -6.26 19.37 -11.36
C ILE A 64 -7.05 19.61 -10.06
N PHE A 65 -6.36 19.65 -8.92
CA PHE A 65 -6.99 19.76 -7.60
C PHE A 65 -6.92 21.16 -6.99
N ASN A 66 -5.88 21.92 -7.32
CA ASN A 66 -5.68 23.28 -6.82
C ASN A 66 -4.95 24.14 -7.86
N LYS A 67 -5.55 25.30 -8.19
CA LYS A 67 -4.99 26.26 -9.15
C LYS A 67 -4.26 27.44 -8.48
N ASP A 68 -4.11 27.41 -7.15
CA ASP A 68 -3.43 28.45 -6.41
C ASP A 68 -1.92 28.39 -6.66
N ALA A 69 -1.39 29.43 -7.30
CA ALA A 69 0.01 29.51 -7.70
C ALA A 69 0.98 29.63 -6.50
N GLU A 70 0.54 30.20 -5.38
CA GLU A 70 1.39 30.34 -4.18
C GLU A 70 1.60 29.00 -3.46
N LEU A 71 0.60 28.14 -3.47
CA LEU A 71 0.66 26.82 -2.82
C LEU A 71 1.29 25.74 -3.69
N LEU A 72 1.45 25.98 -4.98
CA LEU A 72 1.93 24.97 -5.94
C LEU A 72 3.31 24.40 -5.56
N PRO A 73 4.37 25.18 -5.26
CA PRO A 73 5.70 24.65 -4.97
C PRO A 73 5.73 23.78 -3.70
N LEU A 74 5.02 24.23 -2.66
CA LEU A 74 4.92 23.51 -1.39
C LEU A 74 4.18 22.19 -1.57
N THR A 75 3.09 22.20 -2.33
CA THR A 75 2.27 21.02 -2.61
C THR A 75 3.04 20.00 -3.43
N VAL A 76 3.79 20.43 -4.46
CA VAL A 76 4.63 19.55 -5.27
C VAL A 76 5.72 18.90 -4.43
N LYS A 77 6.41 19.66 -3.57
CA LYS A 77 7.43 19.14 -2.66
C LYS A 77 6.84 18.09 -1.71
N SER A 78 5.70 18.42 -1.10
CA SER A 78 4.99 17.50 -0.18
C SER A 78 4.51 16.25 -0.89
N MET A 79 4.08 16.37 -2.14
CA MET A 79 3.63 15.26 -2.97
C MET A 79 4.79 14.30 -3.29
N HIS A 80 5.96 14.80 -3.67
CA HIS A 80 7.13 13.95 -3.91
C HIS A 80 7.50 13.13 -2.67
N ILE A 81 7.47 13.74 -1.49
CA ILE A 81 7.78 13.06 -0.23
C ILE A 81 6.71 12.03 0.11
N TYR A 82 5.43 12.43 0.04
CA TYR A 82 4.31 11.57 0.40
C TYR A 82 4.18 10.33 -0.49
N PHE A 83 4.40 10.49 -1.80
CA PHE A 83 4.34 9.39 -2.75
C PHE A 83 5.65 8.62 -2.88
N PHE A 84 6.72 9.07 -2.22
CA PHE A 84 7.97 8.31 -2.18
C PHE A 84 7.73 6.92 -1.59
N GLY A 85 8.03 5.88 -2.35
CA GLY A 85 7.78 4.51 -1.90
C GLY A 85 6.31 4.07 -1.91
N PHE A 86 5.42 4.76 -2.63
CA PHE A 86 4.02 4.38 -2.79
C PHE A 86 3.83 2.94 -3.30
N PHE A 87 4.76 2.45 -4.11
CA PHE A 87 4.75 1.08 -4.63
C PHE A 87 4.87 0.00 -3.53
N PHE A 88 5.44 0.31 -2.37
CA PHE A 88 5.44 -0.62 -1.23
C PHE A 88 4.04 -0.95 -0.71
N MET A 89 3.06 -0.11 -1.00
CA MET A 89 1.66 -0.36 -0.69
C MET A 89 1.13 -1.62 -1.39
N ALA A 90 1.66 -1.99 -2.57
CA ALA A 90 1.29 -3.22 -3.27
C ALA A 90 1.53 -4.47 -2.43
N PHE A 91 2.64 -4.51 -1.69
CA PHE A 91 2.98 -5.63 -0.82
C PHE A 91 1.99 -5.77 0.33
N GLN A 92 1.60 -4.66 0.95
CA GLN A 92 0.60 -4.69 2.01
C GLN A 92 -0.76 -5.14 1.50
N PHE A 93 -1.22 -4.58 0.36
CA PHE A 93 -2.51 -4.95 -0.20
C PHE A 93 -2.57 -6.42 -0.58
N THR A 94 -1.53 -6.95 -1.21
CA THR A 94 -1.44 -8.38 -1.54
C THR A 94 -1.52 -9.23 -0.28
N GLY A 95 -0.74 -8.90 0.76
CA GLY A 95 -0.75 -9.64 2.03
C GLY A 95 -2.11 -9.58 2.73
N GLN A 96 -2.68 -8.39 2.83
CA GLN A 96 -3.96 -8.16 3.48
C GLN A 96 -5.12 -8.86 2.76
N THR A 97 -5.21 -8.73 1.44
CA THR A 97 -6.22 -9.42 0.60
C THR A 97 -6.10 -10.93 0.74
N THR A 98 -4.88 -11.45 0.76
CA THR A 98 -4.65 -12.89 0.95
C THR A 98 -5.11 -13.35 2.34
N PHE A 99 -4.79 -12.62 3.42
CA PHE A 99 -5.27 -12.95 4.75
C PHE A 99 -6.79 -12.93 4.84
N GLN A 100 -7.45 -11.93 4.24
CA GLN A 100 -8.91 -11.83 4.19
C GLN A 100 -9.53 -12.99 3.41
N ALA A 101 -9.00 -13.30 2.24
CA ALA A 101 -9.48 -14.38 1.37
C ALA A 101 -9.41 -15.76 2.05
N LEU A 102 -8.39 -16.01 2.86
CA LEU A 102 -8.18 -17.28 3.54
C LEU A 102 -8.80 -17.34 4.94
N GLY A 103 -9.67 -16.38 5.29
CA GLY A 103 -10.36 -16.34 6.59
C GLY A 103 -9.46 -15.96 7.77
N LYS A 104 -8.23 -15.48 7.51
CA LYS A 104 -7.27 -15.05 8.54
C LYS A 104 -7.45 -13.58 8.91
N SER A 105 -8.70 -13.19 9.22
CA SER A 105 -9.10 -11.80 9.46
C SER A 105 -8.34 -11.13 10.62
N LYS A 106 -7.95 -11.90 11.64
CA LYS A 106 -7.16 -11.37 12.78
C LYS A 106 -5.81 -10.81 12.30
N GLN A 107 -5.11 -11.53 11.41
CA GLN A 107 -3.85 -11.07 10.83
C GLN A 107 -4.07 -9.85 9.93
N ALA A 108 -5.13 -9.84 9.11
CA ALA A 108 -5.45 -8.70 8.25
C ALA A 108 -5.70 -7.43 9.07
N ILE A 109 -6.49 -7.54 10.15
CA ILE A 109 -6.77 -6.43 11.07
C ILE A 109 -5.48 -5.99 11.78
N PHE A 110 -4.69 -6.93 12.29
CA PHE A 110 -3.44 -6.62 12.99
C PHE A 110 -2.49 -5.80 12.12
N PHE A 111 -2.22 -6.21 10.88
CA PHE A 111 -1.33 -5.48 9.98
C PHE A 111 -1.91 -4.14 9.52
N SER A 112 -3.23 -4.03 9.39
CA SER A 112 -3.88 -2.75 9.12
C SER A 112 -3.70 -1.77 10.29
N MET A 113 -3.91 -2.23 11.53
CA MET A 113 -3.70 -1.42 12.74
C MET A 113 -2.22 -1.13 12.99
N LEU A 114 -1.34 -2.11 12.79
CA LEU A 114 0.11 -1.91 12.90
C LEU A 114 0.55 -0.73 12.04
N ARG A 115 0.15 -0.71 10.77
CA ARG A 115 0.52 0.37 9.87
C ARG A 115 -0.13 1.69 10.24
N LYS A 116 -1.44 1.72 10.40
CA LYS A 116 -2.20 2.97 10.57
C LYS A 116 -2.04 3.57 11.97
N VAL A 117 -2.13 2.74 13.00
CA VAL A 117 -2.16 3.21 14.40
C VAL A 117 -0.75 3.17 15.02
N ILE A 118 -0.03 2.05 14.87
CA ILE A 118 1.24 1.87 15.58
C ILE A 118 2.41 2.58 14.86
N ILE A 119 2.36 2.70 13.53
CA ILE A 119 3.45 3.33 12.78
C ILE A 119 3.09 4.77 12.38
N VAL A 120 1.98 4.99 11.66
CA VAL A 120 1.66 6.32 11.11
C VAL A 120 1.38 7.32 12.23
N VAL A 121 0.52 6.99 13.21
CA VAL A 121 0.12 7.94 14.24
C VAL A 121 1.33 8.45 15.04
N PRO A 122 2.20 7.59 15.65
CA PRO A 122 3.37 8.11 16.38
C PRO A 122 4.32 8.89 15.48
N LEU A 123 4.60 8.43 14.25
CA LEU A 123 5.50 9.14 13.34
C LEU A 123 4.95 10.52 12.94
N THR A 124 3.63 10.64 12.76
CA THR A 124 3.00 11.93 12.41
C THR A 124 3.15 12.97 13.53
N PHE A 125 3.24 12.53 14.79
CA PHE A 125 3.48 13.43 15.92
C PHE A 125 4.98 13.63 16.22
N LEU A 126 5.79 12.58 16.12
CA LEU A 126 7.20 12.62 16.52
C LEU A 126 8.09 13.31 15.46
N LEU A 127 7.87 13.01 14.16
CA LEU A 127 8.73 13.56 13.11
C LEU A 127 8.67 15.11 12.99
N PRO A 128 7.51 15.78 13.13
CA PRO A 128 7.47 17.24 13.13
C PRO A 128 8.17 17.90 14.32
N MET A 129 8.38 17.16 15.42
CA MET A 129 9.09 17.68 16.62
C MET A 129 10.61 17.82 16.38
N ILE A 130 11.12 17.21 15.31
CA ILE A 130 12.52 17.35 14.91
C ILE A 130 12.67 18.69 14.17
N PRO A 131 13.45 19.66 14.69
CA PRO A 131 13.51 21.03 14.12
C PRO A 131 13.91 21.09 12.65
N GLU A 132 14.74 20.16 12.18
CA GLU A 132 15.22 20.08 10.79
C GLU A 132 14.18 19.55 9.82
N ILE A 133 13.20 18.77 10.28
CA ILE A 133 12.20 18.10 9.44
C ILE A 133 10.88 18.88 9.42
N GLY A 134 10.46 19.43 10.56
CA GLY A 134 9.26 20.25 10.69
C GLY A 134 8.02 19.60 10.07
N VAL A 135 7.19 20.40 9.36
CA VAL A 135 5.95 19.94 8.72
C VAL A 135 6.18 18.82 7.68
N THR A 136 7.37 18.75 7.10
CA THR A 136 7.75 17.69 6.15
C THR A 136 7.67 16.29 6.78
N GLY A 137 7.87 16.19 8.10
CA GLY A 137 7.78 14.94 8.85
C GLY A 137 6.40 14.28 8.80
N VAL A 138 5.34 15.07 8.73
CA VAL A 138 3.97 14.53 8.58
C VAL A 138 3.85 13.73 7.28
N PHE A 139 4.45 14.23 6.20
CA PHE A 139 4.40 13.59 4.89
C PHE A 139 5.32 12.36 4.80
N LEU A 140 6.42 12.33 5.58
CA LEU A 140 7.34 11.19 5.65
C LEU A 140 6.75 9.98 6.40
N ALA A 141 5.79 10.18 7.27
CA ALA A 141 5.18 9.09 8.05
C ALA A 141 4.54 8.02 7.15
N GLU A 142 3.92 8.42 6.04
CA GLU A 142 3.24 7.49 5.12
C GLU A 142 4.23 6.58 4.35
N PRO A 143 5.28 7.09 3.66
CA PRO A 143 6.24 6.21 2.98
C PRO A 143 6.99 5.29 3.93
N ILE A 144 7.34 5.75 5.13
CA ILE A 144 7.98 4.90 6.14
C ILE A 144 7.04 3.77 6.56
N SER A 145 5.76 4.08 6.79
CA SER A 145 4.77 3.08 7.17
C SER A 145 4.48 2.08 6.04
N ASN A 146 4.48 2.54 4.79
CA ASN A 146 4.32 1.67 3.62
C ASN A 146 5.49 0.69 3.50
N LEU A 147 6.71 1.15 3.72
CA LEU A 147 7.91 0.32 3.70
C LEU A 147 7.86 -0.74 4.81
N ILE A 148 7.76 -0.30 6.06
CA ILE A 148 7.83 -1.20 7.24
C ILE A 148 6.59 -2.09 7.30
N GLY A 149 5.40 -1.49 7.30
CA GLY A 149 4.13 -2.22 7.44
C GLY A 149 3.81 -3.07 6.20
N GLY A 150 4.13 -2.58 5.01
CA GLY A 150 3.92 -3.30 3.76
C GLY A 150 4.79 -4.55 3.67
N LEU A 151 6.09 -4.41 3.90
CA LEU A 151 7.02 -5.55 3.90
C LEU A 151 6.72 -6.53 5.02
N ALA A 152 6.44 -6.06 6.24
CA ALA A 152 6.08 -6.94 7.36
C ALA A 152 4.83 -7.78 7.05
N CYS A 153 3.78 -7.16 6.51
CA CYS A 153 2.56 -7.86 6.11
C CYS A 153 2.83 -8.90 5.02
N PHE A 154 3.57 -8.53 3.97
CA PHE A 154 3.88 -9.41 2.85
C PHE A 154 4.77 -10.58 3.27
N ILE A 155 5.85 -10.33 4.01
CA ILE A 155 6.76 -11.39 4.49
C ILE A 155 6.01 -12.36 5.39
N THR A 156 5.18 -11.84 6.31
CA THR A 156 4.37 -12.72 7.18
C THR A 156 3.39 -13.55 6.36
N MET A 157 2.69 -12.96 5.39
CA MET A 157 1.82 -13.69 4.49
C MET A 157 2.60 -14.76 3.71
N TYR A 158 3.77 -14.42 3.18
CA TYR A 158 4.60 -15.34 2.43
C TYR A 158 5.03 -16.55 3.27
N VAL A 159 5.51 -16.31 4.49
CA VAL A 159 5.99 -17.38 5.40
C VAL A 159 4.84 -18.20 5.99
N THR A 160 3.76 -17.55 6.44
CA THR A 160 2.68 -18.22 7.19
C THR A 160 1.58 -18.80 6.31
N VAL A 161 1.48 -18.33 5.06
CA VAL A 161 0.46 -18.75 4.10
C VAL A 161 1.10 -19.35 2.87
N TYR A 162 1.77 -18.52 2.06
CA TYR A 162 2.24 -18.93 0.74
C TYR A 162 3.14 -20.17 0.75
N ARG A 163 4.10 -20.24 1.69
CA ARG A 163 4.99 -21.41 1.82
C ARG A 163 4.30 -22.65 2.37
N LYS A 164 3.22 -22.47 3.17
CA LYS A 164 2.49 -23.59 3.80
C LYS A 164 1.36 -24.15 2.94
N LEU A 165 1.01 -23.48 1.83
CA LEU A 165 0.12 -24.05 0.83
C LEU A 165 0.91 -25.15 0.10
N GLU A 166 0.71 -26.39 0.49
CA GLU A 166 1.27 -27.55 -0.22
C GLU A 166 0.50 -27.75 -1.53
N VAL A 167 1.25 -27.97 -2.61
CA VAL A 167 0.70 -28.22 -3.95
C VAL A 167 0.61 -29.72 -4.16
#